data_9f868b0c358eb2244a19a8dd560c910b
#
_entry.id   9f868b0c358eb2244a19a8dd560c910b
#
_cell.length_a   1.000
_cell.length_b   1.000
_cell.length_c   1.000
_cell.angle_alpha   90.00
_cell.angle_beta   90.00
_cell.angle_gamma   90.00
#
_symmetry.space_group_name_H-M   'P 1'
#
loop_
_entity.id
_entity.type
_entity.pdbx_description
1 polymer ?
#
loop_
_entity_poly.entity_id
_entity_poly.type
_entity_poly.pdbx_seq_one_letter_code
_entity_poly.pdbx_strand_id
1 'polypeptide(L)'
;DVERSRGLGDVYKRQDTRVIAGIKVGVGEPYQDTPNQAVLTVNAEFTPIASPTFEPGPPDETSIELARVVDRGIRSSEAIDFEKYCIIPGKAVYVIFIDICILNYAGNLIDASALAALAALQSTKVPKYLAEGGEVKPLDASEPLELRDLPIAVTIGKIDGSLIVDPTADEEDVMGTRFTVTVNQEGNICALQKSGPEGLTLEEIRKAINIALEKAPEIRKLLMES
;
A
#
# COMPACT_ATOMS: atom_id res chain seq x y z
N ASP A 1 -17.30 22.41 12.18
CA ASP A 1 -16.84 21.79 10.91
C ASP A 1 -15.33 21.64 10.99
N VAL A 2 -14.89 20.45 11.32
CA VAL A 2 -13.46 20.10 11.27
C VAL A 2 -13.11 20.00 9.79
N GLU A 3 -12.34 20.93 9.26
CA GLU A 3 -11.71 20.80 7.93
C GLU A 3 -10.79 19.57 8.00
N ARG A 4 -11.26 18.49 7.40
CA ARG A 4 -10.51 17.25 7.27
C ARG A 4 -9.48 17.46 6.17
N SER A 5 -8.20 17.47 6.52
CA SER A 5 -7.14 17.41 5.54
C SER A 5 -7.26 16.10 4.77
N ARG A 6 -7.94 16.16 3.65
CA ARG A 6 -7.94 15.08 2.66
C ARG A 6 -6.66 15.23 1.88
N GLY A 7 -5.74 14.29 2.00
CA GLY A 7 -4.73 14.12 0.98
C GLY A 7 -5.45 13.97 -0.36
N LEU A 8 -5.03 14.72 -1.37
CA LEU A 8 -5.55 14.54 -2.72
C LEU A 8 -5.22 13.12 -3.13
N GLY A 9 -6.25 12.34 -3.50
CA GLY A 9 -6.05 10.98 -3.99
C GLY A 9 -5.24 11.03 -5.29
N ASP A 10 -4.11 10.33 -5.32
CA ASP A 10 -3.36 10.15 -6.54
C ASP A 10 -3.96 9.05 -7.39
N VAL A 11 -4.15 9.34 -8.69
CA VAL A 11 -4.63 8.37 -9.68
C VAL A 11 -3.42 7.73 -10.32
N TYR A 12 -3.17 6.48 -9.99
CA TYR A 12 -2.15 5.69 -10.67
C TYR A 12 -2.76 4.95 -11.87
N LYS A 13 -2.13 5.11 -13.04
CA LYS A 13 -2.51 4.42 -14.27
C LYS A 13 -1.33 3.57 -14.74
N ARG A 14 -1.53 2.25 -14.81
CA ARG A 14 -0.60 1.29 -15.41
C ARG A 14 -1.33 0.49 -16.48
N GLN A 15 -0.88 0.56 -17.73
CA GLN A 15 -1.66 0.08 -18.88
C GLN A 15 -3.08 0.69 -18.83
N ASP A 16 -4.14 -0.14 -18.74
CA ASP A 16 -5.51 0.30 -18.52
C ASP A 16 -5.98 0.12 -17.08
N THR A 17 -5.19 -0.47 -16.17
CA THR A 17 -5.51 -0.52 -14.74
C THR A 17 -5.44 0.89 -14.15
N ARG A 18 -6.52 1.29 -13.45
CA ARG A 18 -6.63 2.61 -12.81
C ARG A 18 -7.05 2.45 -11.36
N VAL A 19 -6.25 3.04 -10.48
CA VAL A 19 -6.45 2.99 -9.02
C VAL A 19 -6.37 4.39 -8.45
N ILE A 20 -7.26 4.71 -7.52
CA ILE A 20 -7.17 5.91 -6.68
C ILE A 20 -6.85 5.47 -5.26
N ALA A 21 -5.87 6.11 -4.63
CA ALA A 21 -5.63 6.00 -3.21
C ALA A 21 -5.87 7.33 -2.50
N GLY A 22 -6.68 7.32 -1.45
CA GLY A 22 -6.96 8.47 -0.62
C GLY A 22 -6.37 8.27 0.78
N ILE A 23 -5.72 9.32 1.34
CA ILE A 23 -5.21 9.27 2.71
C ILE A 23 -6.05 10.15 3.62
N LYS A 24 -6.46 9.58 4.76
CA LYS A 24 -7.10 10.32 5.83
C LYS A 24 -6.28 10.16 7.11
N VAL A 25 -5.97 11.28 7.74
CA VAL A 25 -5.25 11.29 9.01
C VAL A 25 -6.18 11.78 10.12
N GLY A 26 -6.26 11.03 11.21
CA GLY A 26 -7.05 11.34 12.39
C GLY A 26 -6.29 11.06 13.67
N VAL A 27 -6.99 11.17 14.80
CA VAL A 27 -6.48 10.79 16.12
C VAL A 27 -7.38 9.68 16.69
N GLY A 28 -6.76 8.69 17.31
CA GLY A 28 -7.44 7.57 17.93
C GLY A 28 -6.62 6.95 19.05
N GLU A 29 -7.12 5.86 19.61
CA GLU A 29 -6.40 5.08 20.60
C GLU A 29 -5.39 4.14 19.92
N PRO A 30 -4.20 3.96 20.51
CA PRO A 30 -3.22 3.00 20.00
C PRO A 30 -3.69 1.56 20.27
N TYR A 31 -3.10 0.61 19.55
CA TYR A 31 -3.24 -0.80 19.90
C TYR A 31 -2.58 -1.10 21.25
N GLN A 32 -3.11 -2.10 21.98
CA GLN A 32 -2.63 -2.46 23.32
C GLN A 32 -1.19 -2.99 23.32
N ASP A 33 -0.80 -3.66 22.25
CA ASP A 33 0.55 -4.21 22.04
C ASP A 33 1.56 -3.17 21.55
N THR A 34 1.09 -2.06 20.96
CA THR A 34 1.93 -0.99 20.46
C THR A 34 1.48 0.40 20.95
N PRO A 35 1.50 0.65 22.28
CA PRO A 35 0.88 1.84 22.88
C PRO A 35 1.55 3.17 22.49
N ASN A 36 2.75 3.12 21.92
CA ASN A 36 3.56 4.28 21.54
C ASN A 36 3.67 4.46 20.02
N GLN A 37 2.83 3.78 19.24
CA GLN A 37 2.90 3.82 17.78
C GLN A 37 1.58 4.29 17.18
N ALA A 38 1.68 5.04 16.09
CA ALA A 38 0.55 5.37 15.25
C ALA A 38 -0.09 4.12 14.64
N VAL A 39 -1.38 4.22 14.34
CA VAL A 39 -2.14 3.14 13.71
C VAL A 39 -2.18 3.38 12.21
N LEU A 40 -1.84 2.36 11.42
CA LEU A 40 -2.05 2.32 9.98
C LEU A 40 -3.22 1.38 9.68
N THR A 41 -4.13 1.81 8.83
CA THR A 41 -5.24 0.99 8.34
C THR A 41 -5.33 1.14 6.84
N VAL A 42 -5.28 0.03 6.12
CA VAL A 42 -5.40 -0.01 4.66
C VAL A 42 -6.69 -0.74 4.31
N ASN A 43 -7.51 -0.10 3.49
CA ASN A 43 -8.73 -0.67 2.92
C ASN A 43 -8.65 -0.66 1.41
N ALA A 44 -9.25 -1.66 0.76
CA ALA A 44 -9.38 -1.71 -0.68
C ALA A 44 -10.84 -2.01 -1.06
N GLU A 45 -11.36 -1.25 -2.01
CA GLU A 45 -12.71 -1.39 -2.52
C GLU A 45 -12.67 -1.73 -4.02
N PHE A 46 -13.23 -2.88 -4.37
CA PHE A 46 -13.42 -3.35 -5.72
C PHE A 46 -14.81 -2.92 -6.19
N THR A 47 -14.83 -1.95 -7.10
CA THR A 47 -16.10 -1.38 -7.55
C THR A 47 -16.60 -2.07 -8.83
N PRO A 48 -17.92 -2.26 -9.00
CA PRO A 48 -18.50 -2.85 -10.23
C PRO A 48 -18.19 -2.05 -11.51
N ILE A 49 -17.79 -0.78 -11.38
CA ILE A 49 -17.38 0.02 -12.53
C ILE A 49 -16.02 -0.42 -13.08
N ALA A 50 -15.17 -1.04 -12.23
CA ALA A 50 -13.83 -1.44 -12.60
C ALA A 50 -13.78 -2.74 -13.40
N SER A 51 -14.67 -3.67 -13.10
CA SER A 51 -14.81 -4.95 -13.81
C SER A 51 -16.23 -5.49 -13.64
N PRO A 52 -16.81 -6.14 -14.66
CA PRO A 52 -18.10 -6.82 -14.54
C PRO A 52 -18.08 -8.03 -13.58
N THR A 53 -16.87 -8.49 -13.19
CA THR A 53 -16.70 -9.59 -12.23
C THR A 53 -16.71 -9.12 -10.77
N PHE A 54 -16.62 -7.79 -10.53
CA PHE A 54 -16.62 -7.23 -9.18
C PHE A 54 -18.05 -6.97 -8.71
N GLU A 55 -18.45 -7.64 -7.64
CA GLU A 55 -19.79 -7.51 -7.06
C GLU A 55 -19.81 -6.44 -5.97
N PRO A 56 -20.91 -5.65 -5.87
CA PRO A 56 -21.07 -4.72 -4.75
C PRO A 56 -21.34 -5.50 -3.46
N GLY A 57 -20.64 -5.15 -2.39
CA GLY A 57 -20.79 -5.84 -1.12
C GLY A 57 -19.67 -5.55 -0.12
N PRO A 58 -19.63 -6.29 0.99
CA PRO A 58 -18.49 -6.23 1.91
C PRO A 58 -17.21 -6.70 1.19
N PRO A 59 -16.02 -6.27 1.67
CA PRO A 59 -14.74 -6.68 1.08
C PRO A 59 -14.64 -8.21 0.96
N ASP A 60 -14.30 -8.67 -0.24
CA ASP A 60 -14.04 -10.07 -0.52
C ASP A 60 -12.61 -10.48 -0.16
N GLU A 61 -12.27 -11.77 -0.32
CA GLU A 61 -10.93 -12.29 -0.01
C GLU A 61 -9.83 -11.60 -0.81
N THR A 62 -10.11 -11.23 -2.06
CA THR A 62 -9.14 -10.60 -2.97
C THR A 62 -8.86 -9.16 -2.56
N SER A 63 -9.88 -8.39 -2.20
CA SER A 63 -9.72 -7.02 -1.72
C SER A 63 -9.03 -6.98 -0.37
N ILE A 64 -9.34 -7.94 0.52
CA ILE A 64 -8.65 -8.09 1.81
C ILE A 64 -7.17 -8.47 1.60
N GLU A 65 -6.86 -9.41 0.69
CA GLU A 65 -5.48 -9.76 0.36
C GLU A 65 -4.71 -8.55 -0.15
N LEU A 66 -5.28 -7.81 -1.10
CA LEU A 66 -4.67 -6.61 -1.67
C LEU A 66 -4.35 -5.58 -0.59
N ALA A 67 -5.32 -5.24 0.25
CA ALA A 67 -5.13 -4.30 1.35
C ALA A 67 -4.02 -4.75 2.31
N ARG A 68 -3.97 -6.03 2.66
CA ARG A 68 -2.94 -6.61 3.55
C ARG A 68 -1.55 -6.64 2.92
N VAL A 69 -1.43 -6.86 1.62
CA VAL A 69 -0.13 -6.83 0.94
C VAL A 69 0.43 -5.41 0.90
N VAL A 70 -0.42 -4.41 0.60
CA VAL A 70 -0.04 -3.00 0.63
C VAL A 70 0.35 -2.57 2.06
N ASP A 71 -0.47 -2.88 3.07
CA ASP A 71 -0.16 -2.59 4.49
C ASP A 71 1.19 -3.18 4.89
N ARG A 72 1.42 -4.46 4.58
CA ARG A 72 2.67 -5.14 4.92
C ARG A 72 3.87 -4.50 4.24
N GLY A 73 3.75 -4.10 2.98
CA GLY A 73 4.82 -3.42 2.25
C GLY A 73 5.26 -2.13 2.94
N ILE A 74 4.31 -1.30 3.35
CA ILE A 74 4.55 -0.03 4.04
C ILE A 74 5.10 -0.25 5.45
N ARG A 75 4.50 -1.19 6.20
CA ARG A 75 4.85 -1.47 7.59
C ARG A 75 6.22 -2.15 7.73
N SER A 76 6.48 -3.18 6.93
CA SER A 76 7.72 -3.97 7.02
C SER A 76 8.95 -3.27 6.45
N SER A 77 8.76 -2.25 5.62
CA SER A 77 9.85 -1.38 5.15
C SER A 77 10.16 -0.23 6.12
N GLU A 78 9.32 -0.05 7.18
CA GLU A 78 9.39 1.10 8.07
C GLU A 78 9.29 2.43 7.31
N ALA A 79 8.51 2.44 6.19
CA ALA A 79 8.32 3.62 5.36
C ALA A 79 7.80 4.83 6.15
N ILE A 80 7.02 4.58 7.21
CA ILE A 80 6.52 5.58 8.15
C ILE A 80 7.13 5.30 9.53
N ASP A 81 7.67 6.35 10.17
CA ASP A 81 8.05 6.30 11.58
C ASP A 81 6.81 6.34 12.47
N PHE A 82 6.26 5.18 12.81
CA PHE A 82 5.05 5.11 13.63
C PHE A 82 5.23 5.67 15.05
N GLU A 83 6.43 5.66 15.61
CA GLU A 83 6.71 6.22 16.94
C GLU A 83 6.66 7.75 16.93
N LYS A 84 7.11 8.39 15.84
CA LYS A 84 7.03 9.84 15.66
C LYS A 84 5.60 10.37 15.73
N TYR A 85 4.63 9.56 15.32
CA TYR A 85 3.22 9.93 15.27
C TYR A 85 2.44 9.46 16.52
N CYS A 86 3.14 9.28 17.66
CA CYS A 86 2.52 9.14 18.99
C CYS A 86 2.32 10.52 19.62
N ILE A 87 1.06 10.84 20.03
CA ILE A 87 0.74 12.14 20.67
C ILE A 87 0.84 12.00 22.18
N ILE A 88 0.14 11.01 22.75
CA ILE A 88 0.15 10.69 24.19
C ILE A 88 0.28 9.16 24.30
N PRO A 89 1.42 8.64 24.78
CA PRO A 89 1.64 7.21 24.92
C PRO A 89 0.49 6.50 25.65
N GLY A 90 0.00 5.42 25.07
CA GLY A 90 -1.10 4.62 25.63
C GLY A 90 -2.48 5.26 25.59
N LYS A 91 -2.64 6.48 25.06
CA LYS A 91 -3.90 7.20 25.06
C LYS A 91 -4.31 7.77 23.69
N ALA A 92 -3.39 8.42 23.01
CA ALA A 92 -3.71 9.09 21.74
C ALA A 92 -2.53 9.01 20.76
N VAL A 93 -2.82 8.53 19.56
CA VAL A 93 -1.88 8.43 18.46
C VAL A 93 -2.54 8.91 17.18
N TYR A 94 -1.72 9.22 16.18
CA TYR A 94 -2.25 9.41 14.83
C TYR A 94 -2.76 8.09 14.26
N VAL A 95 -3.88 8.16 13.57
CA VAL A 95 -4.44 7.05 12.78
C VAL A 95 -4.42 7.45 11.32
N ILE A 96 -3.66 6.71 10.53
CA ILE A 96 -3.49 6.92 9.09
C ILE A 96 -4.34 5.87 8.37
N PHE A 97 -5.35 6.33 7.65
CA PHE A 97 -6.19 5.48 6.80
C PHE A 97 -5.73 5.63 5.35
N ILE A 98 -5.54 4.51 4.67
CA ILE A 98 -5.30 4.43 3.24
C ILE A 98 -6.51 3.73 2.63
N ASP A 99 -7.30 4.46 1.87
CA ASP A 99 -8.48 3.94 1.19
C ASP A 99 -8.17 3.83 -0.31
N ILE A 100 -8.13 2.60 -0.83
CA ILE A 100 -7.80 2.26 -2.20
C ILE A 100 -9.10 1.93 -2.94
N CYS A 101 -9.37 2.60 -4.04
CA CYS A 101 -10.53 2.37 -4.89
C CYS A 101 -10.09 2.00 -6.30
N ILE A 102 -10.54 0.85 -6.79
CA ILE A 102 -10.25 0.36 -8.14
C ILE A 102 -11.25 0.96 -9.12
N LEU A 103 -10.76 1.70 -10.12
CA LEU A 103 -11.58 2.35 -11.13
C LEU A 103 -11.63 1.59 -12.45
N ASN A 104 -10.57 0.86 -12.79
CA ASN A 104 -10.52 -0.02 -13.95
C ASN A 104 -9.53 -1.15 -13.69
N TYR A 105 -9.90 -2.37 -14.06
CA TYR A 105 -9.09 -3.56 -13.89
C TYR A 105 -8.64 -4.12 -15.24
N ALA A 106 -7.33 -4.17 -15.43
CA ALA A 106 -6.68 -4.75 -16.60
C ALA A 106 -5.45 -5.61 -16.22
N GLY A 107 -5.36 -6.01 -14.94
CA GLY A 107 -4.29 -6.82 -14.35
C GLY A 107 -3.47 -6.07 -13.30
N ASN A 108 -2.72 -6.81 -12.52
CA ASN A 108 -1.71 -6.40 -11.53
C ASN A 108 -2.16 -5.28 -10.55
N LEU A 109 -3.30 -5.50 -9.91
CA LEU A 109 -3.85 -4.55 -8.93
C LEU A 109 -2.92 -4.31 -7.73
N ILE A 110 -2.12 -5.30 -7.34
CA ILE A 110 -1.24 -5.19 -6.15
C ILE A 110 -0.20 -4.10 -6.38
N ASP A 111 0.55 -4.15 -7.49
CA ASP A 111 1.60 -3.17 -7.77
C ASP A 111 1.00 -1.78 -8.01
N ALA A 112 -0.11 -1.69 -8.77
CA ALA A 112 -0.80 -0.44 -9.02
C ALA A 112 -1.30 0.21 -7.73
N SER A 113 -1.89 -0.58 -6.82
CA SER A 113 -2.40 -0.10 -5.54
C SER A 113 -1.29 0.32 -4.57
N ALA A 114 -0.18 -0.44 -4.53
CA ALA A 114 0.97 -0.10 -3.71
C ALA A 114 1.60 1.23 -4.16
N LEU A 115 1.73 1.46 -5.47
CA LEU A 115 2.25 2.71 -6.02
C LEU A 115 1.30 3.88 -5.79
N ALA A 116 -0.02 3.70 -5.98
CA ALA A 116 -1.01 4.72 -5.69
C ALA A 116 -1.00 5.11 -4.20
N ALA A 117 -0.89 4.14 -3.29
CA ALA A 117 -0.79 4.39 -1.86
C ALA A 117 0.48 5.19 -1.50
N LEU A 118 1.63 4.85 -2.08
CA LEU A 118 2.89 5.58 -1.84
C LEU A 118 2.83 7.01 -2.38
N ALA A 119 2.31 7.22 -3.59
CA ALA A 119 2.12 8.55 -4.16
C ALA A 119 1.20 9.41 -3.28
N ALA A 120 0.08 8.84 -2.81
CA ALA A 120 -0.85 9.52 -1.91
C ALA A 120 -0.20 9.84 -0.54
N LEU A 121 0.63 8.95 0.01
CA LEU A 121 1.37 9.22 1.25
C LEU A 121 2.39 10.35 1.07
N GLN A 122 3.11 10.42 -0.06
CA GLN A 122 4.06 11.49 -0.35
C GLN A 122 3.40 12.88 -0.42
N SER A 123 2.17 12.95 -0.92
CA SER A 123 1.39 14.20 -1.02
C SER A 123 0.61 14.55 0.26
N THR A 124 0.62 13.67 1.27
CA THR A 124 -0.19 13.82 2.48
C THR A 124 0.37 14.87 3.43
N LYS A 125 -0.54 15.69 3.98
CA LYS A 125 -0.27 16.60 5.08
C LYS A 125 -0.91 16.08 6.37
N VAL A 126 -0.12 16.04 7.43
CA VAL A 126 -0.55 15.60 8.76
C VAL A 126 -0.95 16.83 9.58
N PRO A 127 -2.20 16.89 10.11
CA PRO A 127 -2.62 17.96 10.99
C PRO A 127 -1.83 17.92 12.31
N LYS A 128 -1.48 19.08 12.85
CA LYS A 128 -0.79 19.17 14.14
C LYS A 128 -1.76 19.16 15.30
N TYR A 129 -1.36 18.53 16.40
CA TYR A 129 -2.12 18.49 17.64
C TYR A 129 -1.25 18.90 18.82
N LEU A 130 -1.84 19.59 19.78
CA LEU A 130 -1.24 19.93 21.05
C LEU A 130 -1.78 18.99 22.14
N ALA A 131 -0.88 18.37 22.90
CA ALA A 131 -1.23 17.62 24.10
C ALA A 131 -1.14 18.52 25.33
N GLU A 132 -2.26 18.86 25.95
CA GLU A 132 -2.32 19.72 27.11
C GLU A 132 -3.28 19.14 28.17
N GLY A 133 -2.80 18.94 29.39
CA GLY A 133 -3.62 18.38 30.47
C GLY A 133 -4.16 16.96 30.24
N GLY A 134 -3.53 16.20 29.32
CA GLY A 134 -3.99 14.86 28.94
C GLY A 134 -5.12 14.87 27.89
N GLU A 135 -5.44 16.00 27.32
CA GLU A 135 -6.35 16.17 26.18
C GLU A 135 -5.58 16.51 24.92
N VAL A 136 -6.14 16.13 23.77
CA VAL A 136 -5.57 16.41 22.44
C VAL A 136 -6.41 17.49 21.76
N LYS A 137 -5.79 18.64 21.46
CA LYS A 137 -6.44 19.78 20.79
C LYS A 137 -5.87 19.94 19.40
N PRO A 138 -6.71 20.09 18.35
CA PRO A 138 -6.24 20.35 17.01
C PRO A 138 -5.64 21.77 16.95
N LEU A 139 -4.55 21.90 16.21
CA LEU A 139 -3.96 23.18 15.82
C LEU A 139 -4.35 23.50 14.36
N ASP A 140 -4.47 24.78 14.06
CA ASP A 140 -4.67 25.25 12.68
C ASP A 140 -3.32 25.26 11.91
N ALA A 141 -2.69 24.08 11.87
CA ALA A 141 -1.39 23.86 11.23
C ALA A 141 -1.28 22.41 10.75
N SER A 142 -0.57 22.22 9.66
CA SER A 142 -0.24 20.88 9.14
C SER A 142 1.20 20.85 8.64
N GLU A 143 1.77 19.65 8.56
CA GLU A 143 3.10 19.42 8.01
C GLU A 143 3.07 18.22 7.04
N PRO A 144 4.00 18.15 6.07
CA PRO A 144 4.12 16.97 5.22
C PRO A 144 4.34 15.70 6.05
N LEU A 145 3.71 14.59 5.63
CA LEU A 145 4.03 13.27 6.18
C LEU A 145 5.47 12.91 5.78
N GLU A 146 6.32 12.63 6.76
CA GLU A 146 7.67 12.16 6.47
C GLU A 146 7.68 10.66 6.16
N LEU A 147 8.17 10.33 4.98
CA LEU A 147 8.46 8.95 4.59
C LEU A 147 9.95 8.69 4.73
N ARG A 148 10.32 7.61 5.41
CA ARG A 148 11.71 7.14 5.56
C ARG A 148 12.16 6.29 4.38
N ASP A 149 11.21 5.63 3.72
CA ASP A 149 11.44 4.70 2.63
C ASP A 149 10.31 4.74 1.60
N LEU A 150 10.61 4.28 0.38
CA LEU A 150 9.67 4.11 -0.72
C LEU A 150 9.70 2.65 -1.20
N PRO A 151 9.04 1.74 -0.48
CA PRO A 151 9.00 0.32 -0.81
C PRO A 151 8.23 0.07 -2.10
N ILE A 152 8.84 -0.62 -3.05
CA ILE A 152 8.21 -0.96 -4.33
C ILE A 152 7.84 -2.43 -4.33
N ALA A 153 6.57 -2.72 -4.55
CA ALA A 153 6.08 -4.05 -4.84
C ALA A 153 6.29 -4.38 -6.31
N VAL A 154 6.79 -5.58 -6.59
CA VAL A 154 6.92 -6.14 -7.94
C VAL A 154 6.29 -7.52 -7.93
N THR A 155 5.24 -7.67 -8.72
CA THR A 155 4.49 -8.91 -8.84
C THR A 155 4.94 -9.71 -10.05
N ILE A 156 5.28 -10.97 -9.81
CA ILE A 156 5.71 -11.95 -10.79
C ILE A 156 4.68 -13.06 -10.86
N GLY A 157 4.14 -13.31 -12.05
CA GLY A 157 3.26 -14.43 -12.36
C GLY A 157 4.03 -15.63 -12.88
N LYS A 158 3.48 -16.83 -12.70
CA LYS A 158 3.97 -18.06 -13.33
C LYS A 158 2.88 -18.67 -14.19
N ILE A 159 3.19 -18.84 -15.48
CA ILE A 159 2.34 -19.48 -16.50
C ILE A 159 3.18 -20.55 -17.20
N ASP A 160 2.74 -21.80 -17.18
CA ASP A 160 3.41 -22.93 -17.84
C ASP A 160 4.92 -22.99 -17.58
N GLY A 161 5.33 -22.74 -16.33
CA GLY A 161 6.75 -22.73 -15.93
C GLY A 161 7.55 -21.48 -16.31
N SER A 162 6.95 -20.53 -17.01
CA SER A 162 7.56 -19.24 -17.35
C SER A 162 7.21 -18.17 -16.31
N LEU A 163 8.18 -17.35 -15.94
CA LEU A 163 7.97 -16.21 -15.05
C LEU A 163 7.72 -14.94 -15.89
N ILE A 164 6.64 -14.27 -15.62
CA ILE A 164 6.24 -13.00 -16.24
C ILE A 164 6.16 -11.89 -15.21
N VAL A 165 6.43 -10.66 -15.59
CA VAL A 165 6.33 -9.48 -14.72
C VAL A 165 5.15 -8.66 -15.21
N ASP A 166 4.37 -8.11 -14.27
CA ASP A 166 3.25 -7.24 -14.59
C ASP A 166 2.18 -7.94 -15.43
N PRO A 167 1.57 -9.02 -14.91
CA PRO A 167 0.57 -9.77 -15.65
C PRO A 167 -0.64 -8.91 -16.02
N THR A 168 -1.13 -9.08 -17.24
CA THR A 168 -2.44 -8.57 -17.67
C THR A 168 -3.57 -9.38 -17.06
N ALA A 169 -4.82 -8.90 -17.15
CA ALA A 169 -6.00 -9.62 -16.63
C ALA A 169 -6.15 -11.01 -17.28
N ASP A 170 -5.96 -11.12 -18.61
CA ASP A 170 -6.02 -12.40 -19.33
C ASP A 170 -4.92 -13.38 -18.87
N GLU A 171 -3.74 -12.85 -18.52
CA GLU A 171 -2.63 -13.65 -17.98
C GLU A 171 -2.90 -14.06 -16.52
N GLU A 172 -3.54 -13.19 -15.72
CA GLU A 172 -3.96 -13.54 -14.36
C GLU A 172 -4.99 -14.68 -14.33
N ASP A 173 -5.87 -14.76 -15.31
CA ASP A 173 -6.87 -15.83 -15.42
C ASP A 173 -6.26 -17.23 -15.65
N VAL A 174 -5.08 -17.31 -16.30
CA VAL A 174 -4.40 -18.58 -16.58
C VAL A 174 -3.16 -18.81 -15.71
N MET A 175 -2.86 -17.87 -14.83
CA MET A 175 -1.68 -17.90 -13.97
C MET A 175 -1.84 -18.91 -12.84
N GLY A 176 -0.91 -19.86 -12.73
CA GLY A 176 -0.91 -20.88 -11.67
C GLY A 176 -0.47 -20.34 -10.30
N THR A 177 0.37 -19.32 -10.29
CA THR A 177 0.81 -18.66 -9.04
C THR A 177 1.24 -17.23 -9.28
N ARG A 178 1.06 -16.42 -8.25
CA ARG A 178 1.51 -15.03 -8.15
C ARG A 178 2.48 -14.90 -6.98
N PHE A 179 3.60 -14.22 -7.21
CA PHE A 179 4.61 -13.97 -6.20
C PHE A 179 5.00 -12.49 -6.20
N THR A 180 4.63 -11.80 -5.14
CA THR A 180 4.93 -10.37 -4.95
C THR A 180 6.13 -10.22 -4.03
N VAL A 181 7.11 -9.42 -4.45
CA VAL A 181 8.32 -9.07 -3.71
C VAL A 181 8.34 -7.57 -3.49
N THR A 182 8.39 -7.13 -2.23
CA THR A 182 8.52 -5.72 -1.90
C THR A 182 9.97 -5.40 -1.55
N VAL A 183 10.52 -4.37 -2.20
CA VAL A 183 11.93 -3.98 -2.10
C VAL A 183 12.03 -2.53 -1.65
N ASN A 184 12.83 -2.26 -0.61
CA ASN A 184 13.09 -0.92 -0.09
C ASN A 184 14.13 -0.14 -0.92
N GLN A 185 14.41 1.12 -0.54
CA GLN A 185 15.38 1.97 -1.26
C GLN A 185 16.82 1.44 -1.20
N GLU A 186 17.16 0.71 -0.16
CA GLU A 186 18.49 0.10 0.01
C GLU A 186 18.66 -1.21 -0.77
N GLY A 187 17.59 -1.71 -1.43
CA GLY A 187 17.59 -2.99 -2.13
C GLY A 187 17.34 -4.19 -1.22
N ASN A 188 16.86 -3.98 0.01
CA ASN A 188 16.46 -5.07 0.90
C ASN A 188 15.04 -5.52 0.62
N ILE A 189 14.79 -6.82 0.76
CA ILE A 189 13.46 -7.40 0.66
C ILE A 189 12.73 -7.18 1.99
N CYS A 190 11.62 -6.44 1.95
CA CYS A 190 10.82 -6.12 3.13
C CYS A 190 9.66 -7.08 3.33
N ALA A 191 9.03 -7.50 2.23
CA ALA A 191 7.88 -8.39 2.28
C ALA A 191 7.86 -9.35 1.08
N LEU A 192 7.29 -10.51 1.32
CA LEU A 192 7.02 -11.53 0.31
C LEU A 192 5.58 -12.01 0.46
N GLN A 193 4.86 -12.11 -0.63
CA GLN A 193 3.52 -12.69 -0.68
C GLN A 193 3.42 -13.67 -1.84
N LYS A 194 2.93 -14.87 -1.56
CA LYS A 194 2.63 -15.89 -2.56
C LYS A 194 1.13 -16.18 -2.53
N SER A 195 0.47 -16.16 -3.68
CA SER A 195 -0.92 -16.60 -3.88
C SER A 195 -1.05 -17.51 -5.11
N GLY A 196 -2.20 -18.16 -5.22
CA GLY A 196 -2.47 -19.16 -6.24
C GLY A 196 -2.12 -20.58 -5.81
N PRO A 197 -2.66 -21.61 -6.53
CA PRO A 197 -2.58 -23.01 -6.14
C PRO A 197 -1.23 -23.66 -6.42
N GLU A 198 -0.49 -23.22 -7.44
CA GLU A 198 0.79 -23.83 -7.81
C GLU A 198 1.94 -23.45 -6.86
N GLY A 199 2.90 -24.34 -6.72
CA GLY A 199 4.14 -24.09 -5.99
C GLY A 199 5.19 -23.40 -6.86
N LEU A 200 6.17 -22.78 -6.18
CA LEU A 200 7.40 -22.29 -6.79
C LEU A 200 8.58 -23.12 -6.31
N THR A 201 9.45 -23.48 -7.21
CA THR A 201 10.75 -24.07 -6.87
C THR A 201 11.67 -23.02 -6.28
N LEU A 202 12.69 -23.45 -5.56
CA LEU A 202 13.68 -22.53 -5.00
C LEU A 202 14.41 -21.70 -6.07
N GLU A 203 14.61 -22.29 -7.26
CA GLU A 203 15.22 -21.59 -8.39
C GLU A 203 14.30 -20.51 -8.95
N GLU A 204 13.00 -20.80 -9.10
CA GLU A 204 11.99 -19.81 -9.53
C GLU A 204 11.86 -18.66 -8.53
N ILE A 205 11.86 -18.96 -7.23
CA ILE A 205 11.85 -17.92 -6.18
C ILE A 205 13.08 -17.02 -6.30
N ARG A 206 14.29 -17.58 -6.48
CA ARG A 206 15.51 -16.79 -6.66
C ARG A 206 15.45 -15.92 -7.91
N LYS A 207 14.96 -16.45 -9.02
CA LYS A 207 14.78 -15.68 -10.26
C LYS A 207 13.79 -14.53 -10.07
N ALA A 208 12.64 -14.79 -9.45
CA ALA A 208 11.62 -13.78 -9.17
C ALA A 208 12.17 -12.65 -8.26
N ILE A 209 12.91 -13.00 -7.22
CA ILE A 209 13.57 -12.02 -6.35
C ILE A 209 14.57 -11.16 -7.13
N ASN A 210 15.41 -11.76 -7.98
CA ASN A 210 16.37 -11.00 -8.78
C ASN A 210 15.68 -10.04 -9.74
N ILE A 211 14.59 -10.46 -10.38
CA ILE A 211 13.75 -9.61 -11.24
C ILE A 211 13.21 -8.42 -10.43
N ALA A 212 12.68 -8.67 -9.23
CA ALA A 212 12.14 -7.60 -8.39
C ALA A 212 13.23 -6.60 -7.97
N LEU A 213 14.41 -7.07 -7.58
CA LEU A 213 15.56 -6.22 -7.23
C LEU A 213 16.04 -5.36 -8.40
N GLU A 214 15.94 -5.86 -9.64
CA GLU A 214 16.26 -5.11 -10.85
C GLU A 214 15.19 -4.07 -11.17
N LYS A 215 13.89 -4.42 -11.06
CA LYS A 215 12.78 -3.57 -11.48
C LYS A 215 12.37 -2.51 -10.45
N ALA A 216 12.52 -2.78 -9.16
CA ALA A 216 12.11 -1.84 -8.12
C ALA A 216 12.78 -0.45 -8.22
N PRO A 217 14.10 -0.31 -8.50
CA PRO A 217 14.72 1.00 -8.68
C PRO A 217 14.16 1.77 -9.89
N GLU A 218 13.87 1.09 -11.01
CA GLU A 218 13.29 1.70 -12.21
C GLU A 218 11.90 2.29 -11.91
N ILE A 219 11.04 1.51 -11.26
CA ILE A 219 9.68 1.92 -10.89
C ILE A 219 9.73 3.06 -9.87
N ARG A 220 10.61 2.98 -8.86
CA ARG A 220 10.78 4.03 -7.84
C ARG A 220 11.18 5.36 -8.47
N LYS A 221 12.06 5.33 -9.47
CA LYS A 221 12.46 6.53 -10.20
C LYS A 221 11.25 7.19 -10.87
N LEU A 222 10.39 6.42 -11.53
CA LEU A 222 9.16 6.94 -12.15
C LEU A 222 8.20 7.56 -11.13
N LEU A 223 8.07 6.94 -9.95
CA LEU A 223 7.25 7.48 -8.85
C LEU A 223 7.79 8.82 -8.33
N MET A 224 9.11 9.02 -8.33
CA MET A 224 9.74 10.27 -7.86
C MET A 224 9.72 11.40 -8.91
N GLU A 225 9.53 11.07 -10.19
CA GLU A 225 9.48 12.03 -11.30
C GLU A 225 8.04 12.47 -11.62
N SER A 226 7.02 11.81 -11.06
CA SER A 226 5.59 12.13 -11.24
C SER A 226 5.11 13.19 -10.25
#